data_0034003a5207237f3526591bf99ad6e3
#
_entry.id   0034003a5207237f3526591bf99ad6e3
#
_cell.length_a   1.000
_cell.length_b   1.000
_cell.length_c   1.000
_cell.angle_alpha   90.00
_cell.angle_beta   90.00
_cell.angle_gamma   90.00
#
_symmetry.space_group_name_H-M   'P 1'
#
loop_
_entity.id
_entity.type
_entity.pdbx_description
1 polymer ?
#
loop_
_entity_poly.entity_id
_entity_poly.type
_entity_poly.pdbx_seq_one_letter_code
_entity_poly.pdbx_strand_id
1 'polypeptide(L)'
;NTCTIDTGDKNLTVNLPTVSSQSLKNAGDVAGRTPFQINLTNCASVGKVATYFEPGATVDFNTGRLLNQATSGAAANVNIQLLGSNNAVIPVIAKGASGAQDNSQWVNVSAGGNADLNYYAEYYATGASTAGTVTSQVKYTIIYQ
;
A
#
# COMPACT_ATOMS: atom_id res chain seq x y z
N ASN A 1 6.04 18.68 15.73
CA ASN A 1 4.69 18.85 15.21
C ASN A 1 4.30 17.65 14.37
N THR A 2 3.10 17.15 14.58
CA THR A 2 2.57 15.97 13.91
C THR A 2 1.16 16.23 13.42
N CYS A 3 0.70 15.41 12.49
CA CYS A 3 -0.69 15.39 12.05
C CYS A 3 -1.51 14.41 12.87
N THR A 4 -2.82 14.53 12.78
CA THR A 4 -3.77 13.55 13.29
C THR A 4 -4.24 12.70 12.13
N ILE A 5 -4.20 11.38 12.26
CA ILE A 5 -4.73 10.46 11.27
C ILE A 5 -6.24 10.35 11.50
N ASP A 6 -7.05 10.47 10.45
CA ASP A 6 -8.48 10.29 10.57
C ASP A 6 -8.81 8.92 11.17
N THR A 7 -9.82 8.88 12.04
CA THR A 7 -10.15 7.68 12.83
C THR A 7 -10.37 6.45 11.96
N GLY A 8 -11.04 6.59 10.83
CA GLY A 8 -11.29 5.48 9.91
C GLY A 8 -10.04 4.98 9.19
N ASP A 9 -8.97 5.78 9.16
CA ASP A 9 -7.74 5.45 8.41
C ASP A 9 -6.68 4.79 9.28
N LYS A 10 -6.85 4.81 10.59
CA LYS A 10 -5.89 4.15 11.52
C LYS A 10 -5.86 2.64 11.33
N ASN A 11 -7.02 2.04 11.07
CA ASN A 11 -7.18 0.62 10.77
C ASN A 11 -7.96 0.49 9.46
N LEU A 12 -7.35 0.96 8.39
CA LEU A 12 -7.98 1.04 7.08
C LEU A 12 -8.08 -0.35 6.46
N THR A 13 -9.28 -0.69 5.98
CA THR A 13 -9.51 -1.89 5.19
C THR A 13 -9.70 -1.50 3.73
N VAL A 14 -8.90 -2.08 2.87
CA VAL A 14 -9.00 -1.89 1.41
C VAL A 14 -9.52 -3.18 0.80
N ASN A 15 -10.73 -3.14 0.25
CA ASN A 15 -11.35 -4.30 -0.37
C ASN A 15 -11.07 -4.29 -1.87
N LEU A 16 -10.22 -5.21 -2.31
CA LEU A 16 -9.96 -5.41 -3.73
C LEU A 16 -11.10 -6.22 -4.36
N PRO A 17 -11.42 -5.97 -5.62
CA PRO A 17 -12.50 -6.71 -6.29
C PRO A 17 -12.13 -8.17 -6.50
N THR A 18 -13.14 -9.02 -6.63
CA THR A 18 -12.94 -10.39 -7.10
C THR A 18 -12.54 -10.35 -8.56
N VAL A 19 -11.45 -11.01 -8.91
CA VAL A 19 -10.98 -11.10 -10.29
C VAL A 19 -10.87 -12.58 -10.71
N SER A 20 -10.92 -12.82 -12.01
CA SER A 20 -10.70 -14.16 -12.54
C SER A 20 -9.23 -14.56 -12.40
N SER A 21 -8.96 -15.84 -12.08
CA SER A 21 -7.61 -16.38 -12.10
C SER A 21 -6.96 -16.29 -13.48
N GLN A 22 -7.76 -16.17 -14.54
CA GLN A 22 -7.24 -15.97 -15.91
C GLN A 22 -6.58 -14.59 -16.07
N SER A 23 -6.94 -13.61 -15.26
CA SER A 23 -6.30 -12.30 -15.25
C SER A 23 -4.93 -12.33 -14.58
N LEU A 24 -4.60 -13.39 -13.86
CA LEU A 24 -3.36 -13.58 -13.11
C LEU A 24 -2.70 -14.90 -13.50
N LYS A 25 -2.58 -15.14 -14.80
CA LYS A 25 -2.16 -16.43 -15.36
C LYS A 25 -0.65 -16.56 -15.44
N ASN A 26 0.06 -15.47 -15.65
CA ASN A 26 1.51 -15.47 -15.84
C ASN A 26 2.18 -14.58 -14.78
N ALA A 27 3.40 -14.94 -14.40
CA ALA A 27 4.18 -14.09 -13.51
C ALA A 27 4.28 -12.67 -14.08
N GLY A 28 4.01 -11.68 -13.24
CA GLY A 28 3.99 -10.27 -13.64
C GLY A 28 2.61 -9.72 -13.99
N ASP A 29 1.60 -10.58 -14.17
CA ASP A 29 0.25 -10.10 -14.40
C ASP A 29 -0.29 -9.37 -13.17
N VAL A 30 -1.04 -8.30 -13.41
CA VAL A 30 -1.66 -7.49 -12.35
C VAL A 30 -3.15 -7.35 -12.63
N ALA A 31 -3.94 -7.21 -11.58
CA ALA A 31 -5.38 -7.05 -11.69
C ALA A 31 -5.97 -6.43 -10.41
N GLY A 32 -7.15 -5.86 -10.52
CA GLY A 32 -7.92 -5.42 -9.37
C GLY A 32 -7.39 -4.16 -8.70
N ARG A 33 -6.73 -3.28 -9.44
CA ARG A 33 -6.20 -2.02 -8.88
C ARG A 33 -7.30 -1.22 -8.19
N THR A 34 -7.11 -0.94 -6.91
CA THR A 34 -8.09 -0.29 -6.07
C THR A 34 -7.45 0.89 -5.35
N PRO A 35 -8.04 2.08 -5.43
CA PRO A 35 -7.50 3.25 -4.73
C PRO A 35 -7.81 3.18 -3.24
N PHE A 36 -6.91 3.75 -2.44
CA PHE A 36 -7.18 4.05 -1.04
C PHE A 36 -6.49 5.34 -0.65
N GLN A 37 -6.94 5.92 0.44
CA GLN A 37 -6.48 7.23 0.87
C GLN A 37 -6.27 7.24 2.38
N ILE A 38 -5.21 7.91 2.81
CA ILE A 38 -4.96 8.19 4.21
C ILE A 38 -5.12 9.70 4.39
N ASN A 39 -6.09 10.12 5.20
CA ASN A 39 -6.40 11.52 5.40
C ASN A 39 -5.83 12.00 6.72
N LEU A 40 -5.14 13.14 6.67
CA LEU A 40 -4.51 13.76 7.82
C LEU A 40 -5.10 15.14 8.08
N THR A 41 -5.26 15.47 9.36
CA THR A 41 -5.73 16.76 9.82
C THR A 41 -4.83 17.30 10.92
N ASN A 42 -5.05 18.53 11.34
CA ASN A 42 -4.29 19.16 12.41
C ASN A 42 -2.77 19.18 12.14
N CYS A 43 -2.40 19.39 10.91
CA CYS A 43 -1.01 19.38 10.45
C CYS A 43 -0.35 20.77 10.58
N ALA A 44 -0.83 21.63 11.46
CA ALA A 44 -0.28 22.97 11.63
C ALA A 44 1.22 22.91 11.89
N SER A 45 1.99 23.76 11.21
CA SER A 45 3.44 23.85 11.29
C SER A 45 4.20 22.65 10.74
N VAL A 46 3.54 21.78 9.99
CA VAL A 46 4.16 20.69 9.22
C VAL A 46 4.20 21.15 7.77
N GLY A 47 5.34 20.98 7.09
CA GLY A 47 5.46 21.36 5.67
C GLY A 47 5.01 20.28 4.72
N LYS A 48 5.56 19.08 4.88
CA LYS A 48 5.28 17.93 4.02
C LYS A 48 5.10 16.66 4.84
N VAL A 49 4.33 15.74 4.29
CA VAL A 49 4.09 14.42 4.89
C VAL A 49 4.24 13.33 3.84
N ALA A 50 4.59 12.15 4.29
CA ALA A 50 4.60 10.95 3.46
C ALA A 50 4.24 9.75 4.33
N THR A 51 3.86 8.65 3.68
CA THR A 51 3.65 7.38 4.36
C THR A 51 4.89 6.53 4.25
N TYR A 52 5.33 5.98 5.37
CA TYR A 52 6.30 4.92 5.42
C TYR A 52 5.57 3.61 5.74
N PHE A 53 5.60 2.65 4.81
CA PHE A 53 5.01 1.33 5.02
C PHE A 53 6.05 0.45 5.70
N GLU A 54 5.72 -0.08 6.87
CA GLU A 54 6.71 -0.78 7.70
C GLU A 54 6.98 -2.19 7.17
N PRO A 55 8.21 -2.49 6.74
CA PRO A 55 8.58 -3.86 6.40
C PRO A 55 8.41 -4.78 7.61
N GLY A 56 7.87 -5.96 7.38
CA GLY A 56 7.60 -6.90 8.46
C GLY A 56 7.32 -8.31 7.93
N ALA A 57 6.76 -9.16 8.78
CA ALA A 57 6.53 -10.56 8.47
C ALA A 57 5.59 -10.82 7.29
N THR A 58 4.77 -9.83 6.92
CA THR A 58 3.83 -9.95 5.80
C THR A 58 4.44 -9.56 4.45
N VAL A 59 5.70 -9.15 4.43
CA VAL A 59 6.37 -8.64 3.25
C VAL A 59 7.36 -9.65 2.71
N ASP A 60 7.36 -9.83 1.40
CA ASP A 60 8.44 -10.50 0.69
C ASP A 60 9.59 -9.52 0.52
N PHE A 61 10.66 -9.69 1.28
CA PHE A 61 11.80 -8.76 1.27
C PHE A 61 12.60 -8.75 -0.03
N ASN A 62 12.39 -9.73 -0.90
CA ASN A 62 13.06 -9.76 -2.20
C ASN A 62 12.38 -8.83 -3.21
N THR A 63 11.08 -8.56 -3.03
CA THR A 63 10.30 -7.80 -4.01
C THR A 63 9.63 -6.57 -3.42
N GLY A 64 9.38 -6.55 -2.10
CA GLY A 64 8.61 -5.50 -1.44
C GLY A 64 7.11 -5.65 -1.61
N ARG A 65 6.62 -6.80 -2.11
CA ARG A 65 5.18 -7.09 -2.20
C ARG A 65 4.68 -7.73 -0.92
N LEU A 66 3.37 -7.64 -0.69
CA LEU A 66 2.74 -8.25 0.46
C LEU A 66 2.36 -9.69 0.14
N LEU A 67 2.72 -10.60 1.05
CA LEU A 67 2.41 -12.02 0.91
C LEU A 67 0.94 -12.29 1.23
N ASN A 68 0.34 -13.25 0.55
CA ASN A 68 -1.02 -13.70 0.87
C ASN A 68 -1.02 -14.38 2.24
N GLN A 69 -1.77 -13.82 3.18
CA GLN A 69 -1.87 -14.31 4.57
C GLN A 69 -3.12 -15.15 4.81
N ALA A 70 -3.90 -15.45 3.76
CA ALA A 70 -5.11 -16.25 3.92
C ALA A 70 -4.75 -17.63 4.47
N THR A 71 -5.50 -18.07 5.49
CA THR A 71 -5.25 -19.34 6.19
C THR A 71 -6.16 -20.46 5.73
N SER A 72 -7.19 -20.16 4.96
CA SER A 72 -8.15 -21.12 4.46
C SER A 72 -8.52 -20.80 3.01
N GLY A 73 -8.34 -21.77 2.13
CA GLY A 73 -8.66 -21.60 0.72
C GLY A 73 -7.84 -20.53 0.01
N ALA A 74 -6.59 -20.35 0.40
CA ALA A 74 -5.74 -19.31 -0.16
C ALA A 74 -5.46 -19.53 -1.65
N ALA A 75 -5.55 -18.45 -2.43
CA ALA A 75 -5.07 -18.46 -3.80
C ALA A 75 -3.55 -18.65 -3.80
N ALA A 76 -3.06 -19.51 -4.69
CA ALA A 76 -1.62 -19.70 -4.87
C ALA A 76 -1.07 -18.68 -5.88
N ASN A 77 0.20 -18.31 -5.71
CA ASN A 77 0.95 -17.45 -6.62
C ASN A 77 0.35 -16.05 -6.80
N VAL A 78 -0.26 -15.50 -5.74
CA VAL A 78 -0.77 -14.14 -5.73
C VAL A 78 -0.20 -13.37 -4.55
N ASN A 79 0.38 -12.22 -4.82
CA ASN A 79 0.77 -11.23 -3.83
C ASN A 79 -0.07 -9.98 -3.99
N ILE A 80 0.06 -9.04 -3.06
CA ILE A 80 -0.52 -7.71 -3.18
C ILE A 80 0.64 -6.73 -3.31
N GLN A 81 0.55 -5.80 -4.25
CA GLN A 81 1.51 -4.71 -4.35
C GLN A 81 0.83 -3.36 -4.16
N LEU A 82 1.57 -2.44 -3.56
CA LEU A 82 1.13 -1.07 -3.35
C LEU A 82 1.73 -0.19 -4.43
N LEU A 83 0.97 0.84 -4.82
CA LEU A 83 1.41 1.84 -5.79
C LEU A 83 1.14 3.24 -5.23
N GLY A 84 1.98 4.18 -5.62
CA GLY A 84 1.75 5.59 -5.32
C GLY A 84 0.70 6.20 -6.25
N SER A 85 0.35 7.45 -6.01
CA SER A 85 -0.59 8.19 -6.84
C SER A 85 -0.10 8.36 -8.28
N ASN A 86 1.19 8.17 -8.52
CA ASN A 86 1.80 8.19 -9.85
C ASN A 86 1.69 6.83 -10.57
N ASN A 87 0.96 5.87 -10.02
CA ASN A 87 0.80 4.50 -10.54
C ASN A 87 2.11 3.69 -10.61
N ALA A 88 3.13 4.09 -9.86
CA ALA A 88 4.40 3.38 -9.77
C ALA A 88 4.45 2.56 -8.47
N VAL A 89 5.02 1.39 -8.56
CA VAL A 89 5.07 0.44 -7.43
C VAL A 89 5.87 1.01 -6.26
N ILE A 90 5.32 0.87 -5.06
CA ILE A 90 6.00 1.16 -3.80
C ILE A 90 6.54 -0.16 -3.25
N PRO A 91 7.84 -0.40 -3.30
CA PRO A 91 8.41 -1.61 -2.69
C PRO A 91 8.43 -1.44 -1.16
N VAL A 92 7.76 -2.31 -0.44
CA VAL A 92 7.70 -2.26 1.03
C VAL A 92 8.95 -2.94 1.60
N ILE A 93 10.08 -2.32 1.35
CA ILE A 93 11.40 -2.70 1.85
C ILE A 93 12.01 -1.48 2.54
N ALA A 94 13.31 -1.37 2.62
CA ALA A 94 13.96 -0.24 3.25
C ALA A 94 13.55 1.09 2.60
N LYS A 95 13.57 2.18 3.38
CA LYS A 95 13.32 3.53 2.88
C LYS A 95 14.33 3.93 1.81
N GLY A 96 13.86 4.72 0.85
CA GLY A 96 14.70 5.33 -0.16
C GLY A 96 15.43 6.58 0.34
N ALA A 97 16.08 7.28 -0.57
CA ALA A 97 16.88 8.47 -0.25
C ALA A 97 16.07 9.62 0.38
N SER A 98 14.78 9.71 0.07
CA SER A 98 13.89 10.74 0.60
C SER A 98 13.39 10.46 2.04
N GLY A 99 13.68 9.28 2.58
CA GLY A 99 13.17 8.84 3.88
C GLY A 99 11.88 8.03 3.80
N ALA A 100 11.18 8.06 2.68
CA ALA A 100 10.06 7.19 2.37
C ALA A 100 10.51 6.09 1.40
N GLN A 101 9.70 5.06 1.21
CA GLN A 101 9.94 4.12 0.12
C GLN A 101 9.82 4.83 -1.23
N ASP A 102 10.43 4.28 -2.25
CA ASP A 102 10.28 4.76 -3.63
C ASP A 102 8.79 4.83 -3.97
N ASN A 103 8.38 5.93 -4.59
CA ASN A 103 7.00 6.19 -5.03
C ASN A 103 5.97 6.40 -3.91
N SER A 104 6.37 6.33 -2.64
CA SER A 104 5.57 6.84 -1.54
C SER A 104 5.83 8.34 -1.45
N GLN A 105 4.96 9.12 -2.06
CA GLN A 105 5.23 10.51 -2.39
C GLN A 105 5.09 11.43 -1.18
N TRP A 106 5.98 12.41 -1.11
CA TRP A 106 5.85 13.52 -0.18
C TRP A 106 4.77 14.47 -0.69
N VAL A 107 3.84 14.83 0.20
CA VAL A 107 2.69 15.68 -0.11
C VAL A 107 2.76 16.94 0.73
N ASN A 108 2.51 18.09 0.11
CA ASN A 108 2.44 19.35 0.82
C ASN A 108 1.19 19.39 1.70
N VAL A 109 1.35 19.87 2.93
CA VAL A 109 0.23 20.17 3.81
C VAL A 109 -0.47 21.44 3.31
N SER A 110 -1.79 21.42 3.20
CA SER A 110 -2.57 22.57 2.77
C SER A 110 -2.55 23.69 3.80
N ALA A 111 -2.96 24.90 3.41
CA ALA A 111 -3.07 26.04 4.31
C ALA A 111 -4.02 25.79 5.49
N GLY A 112 -5.00 24.93 5.32
CA GLY A 112 -5.93 24.52 6.39
C GLY A 112 -5.38 23.47 7.33
N GLY A 113 -4.15 23.00 7.13
CA GLY A 113 -3.54 21.98 7.97
C GLY A 113 -3.97 20.55 7.64
N ASN A 114 -4.36 20.29 6.40
CA ASN A 114 -4.81 18.98 5.94
C ASN A 114 -3.88 18.40 4.89
N ALA A 115 -3.82 17.08 4.82
CA ALA A 115 -3.11 16.39 3.76
C ALA A 115 -3.81 15.07 3.45
N ASP A 116 -3.90 14.75 2.16
CA ASP A 116 -4.46 13.49 1.68
C ASP A 116 -3.35 12.71 0.96
N LEU A 117 -3.12 11.49 1.41
CA LEU A 117 -2.14 10.59 0.83
C LEU A 117 -2.87 9.53 0.01
N ASN A 118 -2.63 9.50 -1.29
CA ASN A 118 -3.36 8.67 -2.24
C ASN A 118 -2.49 7.54 -2.76
N TYR A 119 -3.03 6.32 -2.73
CA TYR A 119 -2.33 5.10 -3.11
C TYR A 119 -3.27 4.16 -3.85
N TYR A 120 -2.70 3.07 -4.35
CA TYR A 120 -3.44 1.94 -4.90
C TYR A 120 -2.88 0.64 -4.33
N ALA A 121 -3.73 -0.37 -4.30
CA ALA A 121 -3.35 -1.75 -4.06
C ALA A 121 -3.88 -2.61 -5.21
N GLU A 122 -3.14 -3.64 -5.58
CA GLU A 122 -3.55 -4.54 -6.66
C GLU A 122 -3.00 -5.93 -6.42
N TYR A 123 -3.62 -6.93 -7.05
CA TYR A 123 -3.08 -8.27 -7.10
C TYR A 123 -1.91 -8.34 -8.07
N TYR A 124 -0.92 -9.14 -7.71
CA TYR A 124 0.24 -9.43 -8.54
C TYR A 124 0.46 -10.93 -8.60
N ALA A 125 0.53 -11.49 -9.81
CA ALA A 125 0.78 -12.91 -9.99
C ALA A 125 2.29 -13.18 -9.95
N THR A 126 2.69 -14.14 -9.12
CA THR A 126 4.09 -14.63 -9.09
C THR A 126 4.27 -15.86 -9.97
N GLY A 127 3.21 -16.36 -10.55
CA GLY A 127 3.13 -17.48 -11.45
C GLY A 127 1.67 -17.69 -11.82
N ALA A 128 1.30 -18.85 -12.33
CA ALA A 128 -0.09 -19.15 -12.61
C ALA A 128 -0.89 -19.19 -11.29
N SER A 129 -1.84 -18.28 -11.13
CA SER A 129 -2.64 -18.20 -9.92
C SER A 129 -3.71 -19.29 -9.90
N THR A 130 -4.12 -19.67 -8.69
CA THR A 130 -5.29 -20.51 -8.48
C THR A 130 -6.41 -19.70 -7.85
N ALA A 131 -7.66 -20.15 -8.04
CA ALA A 131 -8.79 -19.53 -7.36
C ALA A 131 -8.67 -19.67 -5.85
N GLY A 132 -9.03 -18.64 -5.12
CA GLY A 132 -8.96 -18.66 -3.67
C GLY A 132 -9.00 -17.26 -3.07
N THR A 133 -8.83 -17.20 -1.77
CA THR A 133 -8.83 -15.95 -1.03
C THR A 133 -7.44 -15.33 -1.00
N VAL A 134 -7.41 -14.00 -1.03
CA VAL A 134 -6.19 -13.21 -0.89
C VAL A 134 -6.44 -12.17 0.18
N THR A 135 -5.62 -12.19 1.21
CA THR A 135 -5.64 -11.18 2.26
C THR A 135 -4.21 -10.89 2.70
N SER A 136 -3.95 -9.66 3.07
CA SER A 136 -2.68 -9.29 3.66
C SER A 136 -2.87 -8.05 4.52
N GLN A 137 -1.79 -7.61 5.13
CA GLN A 137 -1.79 -6.40 5.93
C GLN A 137 -0.38 -5.82 5.99
N VAL A 138 -0.32 -4.53 6.23
CA VAL A 138 0.93 -3.82 6.43
C VAL A 138 0.68 -2.69 7.43
N LYS A 139 1.61 -2.45 8.31
CA LYS A 139 1.58 -1.29 9.20
C LYS A 139 2.17 -0.10 8.47
N TYR A 140 1.70 1.09 8.82
CA TYR A 140 2.27 2.31 8.26
C TYR A 140 2.50 3.35 9.33
N THR A 141 3.43 4.25 9.06
CA THR A 141 3.76 5.41 9.90
C THR A 141 3.78 6.64 9.01
N ILE A 142 3.28 7.74 9.52
CA ILE A 142 3.39 9.04 8.83
C ILE A 142 4.72 9.67 9.21
N ILE A 143 5.45 10.11 8.22
CA ILE A 143 6.73 10.80 8.38
C ILE A 143 6.59 12.25 7.90
N TYR A 144 7.40 13.12 8.46
CA TYR A 144 7.23 14.57 8.35
C TYR A 144 8.52 15.25 7.88
N GLN A 145 8.30 16.34 7.17
CA GLN A 145 9.36 17.26 6.75
C GLN A 145 9.03 18.69 7.11
#